data_0f7bd58c1d90fa3353d5a43e4023b94e
#
_entry.id   0f7bd58c1d90fa3353d5a43e4023b94e
#
_cell.length_a   1.000
_cell.length_b   1.000
_cell.length_c   1.000
_cell.angle_alpha   90.00
_cell.angle_beta   90.00
_cell.angle_gamma   90.00
#
_symmetry.space_group_name_H-M   'P 1'
#
loop_
_entity.id
_entity.type
_entity.pdbx_description
1 polymer ?
#
loop_
_entity_poly.entity_id
_entity_poly.type
_entity_poly.pdbx_seq_one_letter_code
_entity_poly.pdbx_strand_id
1 'polypeptide(L)'
;MQQLGKKIEAGGRIDRTEAEWIYQNASDDQLKHWATSVRNRFHRENEATYLIMAIVNYTNVCVAKCDYCAFYRLPHQEGTYLLTLPQLIQKIDQLQDYGGTLVGFNGGFHPKLRLADYAK
;
A
#
# COMPACT_ATOMS: atom_id res chain seq x y z
N MET A 1 4.64 -33.48 -0.19
CA MET A 1 3.34 -32.76 -0.15
C MET A 1 2.70 -32.80 1.24
N GLN A 2 2.31 -33.95 1.79
CA GLN A 2 1.67 -34.05 3.12
C GLN A 2 2.50 -33.47 4.28
N GLN A 3 3.82 -33.62 4.25
CA GLN A 3 4.71 -33.08 5.30
C GLN A 3 4.78 -31.56 5.27
N LEU A 4 4.80 -30.94 4.10
CA LEU A 4 4.84 -29.49 3.95
C LEU A 4 3.52 -28.84 4.40
N GLY A 5 2.38 -29.41 4.03
CA GLY A 5 1.08 -28.98 4.54
C GLY A 5 0.99 -29.05 6.07
N LYS A 6 1.38 -30.17 6.67
CA LYS A 6 1.45 -30.31 8.14
C LYS A 6 2.38 -29.29 8.79
N LYS A 7 3.52 -29.00 8.16
CA LYS A 7 4.46 -27.96 8.65
C LYS A 7 3.80 -26.59 8.68
N ILE A 8 3.09 -26.19 7.59
CA ILE A 8 2.38 -24.91 7.48
C ILE A 8 1.26 -24.84 8.52
N GLU A 9 0.44 -25.88 8.61
CA GLU A 9 -0.67 -25.97 9.57
C GLU A 9 -0.19 -25.91 11.03
N ALA A 10 0.96 -26.52 11.33
CA ALA A 10 1.58 -26.47 12.65
C ALA A 10 2.29 -25.14 12.98
N GLY A 11 2.31 -24.17 12.06
CA GLY A 11 2.96 -22.89 12.27
C GLY A 11 4.42 -22.82 11.88
N GLY A 12 4.94 -23.86 11.24
CA GLY A 12 6.30 -23.88 10.74
C GLY A 12 6.50 -22.87 9.60
N ARG A 13 7.65 -22.19 9.62
CA ARG A 13 8.03 -21.26 8.56
C ARG A 13 8.54 -22.04 7.35
N ILE A 14 8.03 -21.72 6.17
CA ILE A 14 8.54 -22.26 4.90
C ILE A 14 9.86 -21.58 4.52
N ASP A 15 10.78 -22.34 3.96
CA ASP A 15 11.99 -21.83 3.35
C ASP A 15 11.81 -21.50 1.87
N ARG A 16 12.89 -21.02 1.23
CA ARG A 16 12.86 -20.62 -0.18
C ARG A 16 12.52 -21.79 -1.11
N THR A 17 13.11 -22.95 -0.89
CA THR A 17 12.91 -24.13 -1.73
C THR A 17 11.48 -24.65 -1.62
N GLU A 18 10.95 -24.66 -0.40
CA GLU A 18 9.56 -25.02 -0.12
C GLU A 18 8.59 -24.01 -0.77
N ALA A 19 8.90 -22.72 -0.71
CA ALA A 19 8.09 -21.68 -1.37
C ALA A 19 8.10 -21.82 -2.90
N GLU A 20 9.24 -22.07 -3.51
CA GLU A 20 9.37 -22.34 -4.95
C GLU A 20 8.56 -23.58 -5.35
N TRP A 21 8.64 -24.63 -4.55
CA TRP A 21 7.87 -25.86 -4.79
C TRP A 21 6.36 -25.59 -4.71
N ILE A 22 5.90 -24.86 -3.69
CA ILE A 22 4.48 -24.47 -3.53
C ILE A 22 4.00 -23.69 -4.76
N TYR A 23 4.77 -22.70 -5.18
CA TYR A 23 4.42 -21.86 -6.33
C TYR A 23 4.24 -22.66 -7.63
N GLN A 24 5.06 -23.68 -7.83
CA GLN A 24 5.05 -24.49 -9.06
C GLN A 24 4.05 -25.64 -9.03
N ASN A 25 3.69 -26.14 -7.86
CA ASN A 25 3.02 -27.45 -7.75
C ASN A 25 1.72 -27.43 -6.93
N ALA A 26 1.47 -26.42 -6.10
CA ALA A 26 0.26 -26.38 -5.31
C ALA A 26 -0.94 -25.93 -6.15
N SER A 27 -2.10 -26.56 -5.94
CA SER A 27 -3.35 -26.07 -6.51
C SER A 27 -3.86 -24.84 -5.77
N ASP A 28 -4.74 -24.05 -6.41
CA ASP A 28 -5.39 -22.89 -5.80
C ASP A 28 -6.14 -23.25 -4.51
N ASP A 29 -6.78 -24.41 -4.46
CA ASP A 29 -7.47 -24.89 -3.26
C ASP A 29 -6.50 -25.17 -2.11
N GLN A 30 -5.34 -25.75 -2.40
CA GLN A 30 -4.30 -25.98 -1.41
C GLN A 30 -3.72 -24.66 -0.91
N LEU A 31 -3.43 -23.72 -1.80
CA LEU A 31 -2.96 -22.38 -1.45
C LEU A 31 -3.96 -21.65 -0.56
N LYS A 32 -5.23 -21.66 -0.94
CA LYS A 32 -6.32 -21.07 -0.18
C LYS A 32 -6.45 -21.71 1.21
N HIS A 33 -6.41 -23.04 1.29
CA HIS A 33 -6.48 -23.75 2.56
C HIS A 33 -5.33 -23.36 3.50
N TRP A 34 -4.09 -23.41 3.02
CA TRP A 34 -2.93 -23.06 3.84
C TRP A 34 -2.91 -21.58 4.22
N ALA A 35 -3.23 -20.68 3.29
CA ALA A 35 -3.32 -19.25 3.57
C ALA A 35 -4.38 -18.95 4.64
N THR A 36 -5.56 -19.60 4.55
CA THR A 36 -6.62 -19.46 5.54
C THR A 36 -6.20 -20.01 6.90
N SER A 37 -5.54 -21.17 6.93
CA SER A 37 -5.01 -21.76 8.17
C SER A 37 -4.01 -20.82 8.86
N VAL A 38 -3.09 -20.22 8.11
CA VAL A 38 -2.14 -19.24 8.64
C VAL A 38 -2.86 -17.97 9.12
N ARG A 39 -3.79 -17.44 8.31
CA ARG A 39 -4.57 -16.24 8.66
C ARG A 39 -5.32 -16.41 9.98
N ASN A 40 -5.97 -17.55 10.19
CA ASN A 40 -6.80 -17.81 11.36
C ASN A 40 -6.02 -17.89 12.68
N ARG A 41 -4.68 -17.89 12.64
CA ARG A 41 -3.83 -17.74 13.85
C ARG A 41 -3.77 -16.30 14.34
N PHE A 42 -4.00 -15.34 13.46
CA PHE A 42 -3.83 -13.91 13.73
C PHE A 42 -5.18 -13.15 13.73
N HIS A 43 -6.20 -13.72 13.11
CA HIS A 43 -7.51 -13.12 12.94
C HIS A 43 -8.59 -14.13 13.30
N ARG A 44 -9.71 -13.64 13.81
CA ARG A 44 -10.88 -14.49 14.04
C ARG A 44 -11.40 -15.06 12.74
N GLU A 45 -11.94 -16.27 12.82
CA GLU A 45 -12.61 -16.90 11.70
C GLU A 45 -13.79 -16.05 11.24
N ASN A 46 -13.98 -15.93 9.94
CA ASN A 46 -15.03 -15.13 9.31
C ASN A 46 -15.02 -13.62 9.62
N GLU A 47 -13.91 -13.08 10.15
CA GLU A 47 -13.73 -11.66 10.38
C GLU A 47 -12.73 -11.09 9.36
N ALA A 48 -13.10 -9.99 8.71
CA ALA A 48 -12.20 -9.22 7.86
C ALA A 48 -12.16 -7.77 8.34
N THR A 49 -10.97 -7.20 8.36
CA THR A 49 -10.78 -5.77 8.64
C THR A 49 -10.52 -5.02 7.33
N TYR A 50 -10.96 -3.79 7.29
CA TYR A 50 -10.70 -2.90 6.18
C TYR A 50 -10.30 -1.51 6.68
N LEU A 51 -9.67 -0.75 5.82
CA LEU A 51 -9.25 0.61 6.08
C LEU A 51 -9.78 1.52 4.98
N ILE A 52 -10.45 2.59 5.36
CA ILE A 52 -10.80 3.68 4.45
C ILE A 52 -9.70 4.72 4.58
N MET A 53 -8.93 4.90 3.52
CA MET A 53 -7.85 5.89 3.48
C MET A 53 -7.89 6.72 2.21
N ALA A 54 -7.36 7.91 2.27
CA ALA A 54 -7.07 8.73 1.10
C ALA A 54 -5.57 8.85 0.89
N ILE A 55 -5.14 8.71 -0.37
CA ILE A 55 -3.79 9.10 -0.78
C ILE A 55 -3.89 10.48 -1.43
N VAL A 56 -3.33 11.48 -0.78
CA VAL A 56 -3.35 12.86 -1.26
C VAL A 56 -2.01 13.18 -1.91
N ASN A 57 -2.02 13.25 -3.24
CA ASN A 57 -0.87 13.71 -4.00
C ASN A 57 -0.86 15.24 -3.97
N TYR A 58 -0.06 15.84 -3.07
CA TYR A 58 -0.03 17.30 -2.89
C TYR A 58 0.67 18.04 -4.05
N THR A 59 1.53 17.37 -4.81
CA THR A 59 2.15 17.89 -6.03
C THR A 59 2.59 16.77 -6.95
N ASN A 60 2.52 17.01 -8.26
CA ASN A 60 3.13 16.15 -9.26
C ASN A 60 4.48 16.67 -9.75
N VAL A 61 4.93 17.83 -9.29
CA VAL A 61 6.26 18.36 -9.64
C VAL A 61 7.33 17.54 -8.95
N CYS A 62 8.20 16.89 -9.73
CA CYS A 62 9.25 16.02 -9.21
C CYS A 62 10.52 16.11 -10.04
N VAL A 63 11.66 16.27 -9.37
CA VAL A 63 12.99 16.31 -10.01
C VAL A 63 13.67 14.94 -10.06
N ALA A 64 13.10 13.90 -9.43
CA ALA A 64 13.72 12.57 -9.37
C ALA A 64 13.68 11.79 -10.69
N LYS A 65 12.71 12.07 -11.57
CA LYS A 65 12.59 11.45 -12.92
C LYS A 65 12.63 9.93 -12.92
N CYS A 66 11.92 9.29 -11.99
CA CYS A 66 11.90 7.83 -11.92
C CYS A 66 11.23 7.22 -13.17
N ASP A 67 11.87 6.26 -13.80
CA ASP A 67 11.44 5.66 -15.07
C ASP A 67 10.06 4.99 -15.01
N TYR A 68 9.67 4.44 -13.86
CA TYR A 68 8.37 3.78 -13.67
C TYR A 68 7.23 4.73 -13.26
N CYS A 69 7.53 6.00 -12.95
CA CYS A 69 6.53 6.93 -12.43
C CYS A 69 5.81 7.68 -13.53
N ALA A 70 4.52 7.38 -13.73
CA ALA A 70 3.68 8.07 -14.71
C ALA A 70 3.13 9.42 -14.22
N PHE A 71 3.24 9.73 -12.93
CA PHE A 71 2.64 10.92 -12.31
C PHE A 71 3.49 12.17 -12.40
N TYR A 72 4.80 12.04 -12.40
CA TYR A 72 5.67 13.20 -12.29
C TYR A 72 5.58 14.13 -13.50
N ARG A 73 5.75 15.42 -13.23
CA ARG A 73 6.01 16.45 -14.21
C ARG A 73 7.27 17.20 -13.80
N LEU A 74 8.12 17.55 -14.76
CA LEU A 74 9.23 18.44 -14.48
C LEU A 74 8.70 19.86 -14.20
N PRO A 75 9.44 20.66 -13.41
CA PRO A 75 9.12 22.08 -13.28
C PRO A 75 8.94 22.70 -14.68
N HIS A 76 7.92 23.52 -14.85
CA HIS A 76 7.56 24.20 -16.09
C HIS A 76 6.84 23.34 -17.17
N GLN A 77 6.64 22.05 -16.96
CA GLN A 77 5.77 21.28 -17.83
C GLN A 77 4.30 21.63 -17.63
N GLU A 78 3.51 21.51 -18.70
CA GLU A 78 2.06 21.66 -18.62
C GLU A 78 1.45 20.62 -17.67
N GLY A 79 0.38 21.01 -16.96
CA GLY A 79 -0.31 20.15 -16.01
C GLY A 79 0.40 19.96 -14.66
N THR A 80 1.42 20.78 -14.35
CA THR A 80 2.00 20.84 -13.01
C THR A 80 1.05 21.45 -12.00
N TYR A 81 1.05 20.94 -10.77
CA TYR A 81 0.28 21.52 -9.67
C TYR A 81 0.99 21.40 -8.33
N LEU A 82 0.61 22.26 -7.43
CA LEU A 82 0.91 22.21 -6.00
C LEU A 82 -0.35 22.59 -5.24
N LEU A 83 -0.89 21.68 -4.45
CA LEU A 83 -2.09 21.93 -3.66
C LEU A 83 -1.79 22.93 -2.54
N THR A 84 -2.72 23.84 -2.33
CA THR A 84 -2.72 24.77 -1.20
C THR A 84 -3.19 24.07 0.06
N LEU A 85 -2.87 24.64 1.23
CA LEU A 85 -3.33 24.11 2.51
C LEU A 85 -4.86 23.96 2.59
N PRO A 86 -5.68 24.94 2.16
CA PRO A 86 -7.14 24.74 2.11
C PRO A 86 -7.58 23.57 1.25
N GLN A 87 -6.93 23.34 0.11
CA GLN A 87 -7.24 22.18 -0.75
C GLN A 87 -6.85 20.85 -0.10
N LEU A 88 -5.77 20.81 0.68
CA LEU A 88 -5.38 19.63 1.46
C LEU A 88 -6.41 19.35 2.56
N ILE A 89 -6.80 20.37 3.32
CA ILE A 89 -7.83 20.25 4.36
C ILE A 89 -9.15 19.75 3.76
N GLN A 90 -9.60 20.31 2.66
CA GLN A 90 -10.82 19.86 1.98
C GLN A 90 -10.79 18.36 1.63
N LYS A 91 -9.63 17.82 1.24
CA LYS A 91 -9.48 16.39 0.96
C LYS A 91 -9.53 15.53 2.23
N ILE A 92 -9.05 16.06 3.36
CA ILE A 92 -9.15 15.40 4.67
C ILE A 92 -10.62 15.37 5.12
N ASP A 93 -11.32 16.51 5.01
CA ASP A 93 -12.74 16.60 5.37
C ASP A 93 -13.58 15.61 4.55
N GLN A 94 -13.36 15.55 3.24
CA GLN A 94 -14.00 14.55 2.38
C GLN A 94 -13.74 13.11 2.82
N LEU A 95 -12.52 12.79 3.25
CA LEU A 95 -12.21 11.46 3.76
C LEU A 95 -12.98 11.17 5.06
N GLN A 96 -13.07 12.14 5.96
CA GLN A 96 -13.84 12.00 7.20
C GLN A 96 -15.33 11.78 6.93
N ASP A 97 -15.90 12.46 5.95
CA ASP A 97 -17.30 12.26 5.51
C ASP A 97 -17.56 10.80 5.06
N TYR A 98 -16.55 10.12 4.52
CA TYR A 98 -16.61 8.70 4.17
C TYR A 98 -16.25 7.76 5.35
N GLY A 99 -16.04 8.29 6.55
CA GLY A 99 -15.64 7.51 7.72
C GLY A 99 -14.18 7.05 7.68
N GLY A 100 -13.35 7.68 6.87
CA GLY A 100 -11.93 7.35 6.78
C GLY A 100 -11.13 7.94 7.94
N THR A 101 -10.05 7.25 8.29
CA THR A 101 -9.22 7.60 9.45
C THR A 101 -7.74 7.72 9.15
N LEU A 102 -7.34 7.46 7.92
CA LEU A 102 -5.93 7.53 7.51
C LEU A 102 -5.73 8.33 6.23
N VAL A 103 -4.83 9.30 6.29
CA VAL A 103 -4.37 10.04 5.11
C VAL A 103 -2.92 9.71 4.85
N GLY A 104 -2.61 9.29 3.62
CA GLY A 104 -1.26 9.20 3.10
C GLY A 104 -0.93 10.41 2.23
N PHE A 105 -0.01 11.25 2.65
CA PHE A 105 0.48 12.34 1.79
C PHE A 105 1.60 11.81 0.91
N ASN A 106 1.35 11.82 -0.40
CA ASN A 106 2.35 11.54 -1.43
C ASN A 106 2.60 12.79 -2.27
N GLY A 107 3.76 12.85 -2.91
CA GLY A 107 4.04 13.94 -3.84
C GLY A 107 5.41 13.79 -4.47
N GLY A 108 5.64 14.60 -5.49
CA GLY A 108 6.94 14.70 -6.12
C GLY A 108 7.95 15.44 -5.24
N PHE A 109 9.24 15.22 -5.50
CA PHE A 109 10.32 16.04 -4.92
C PHE A 109 10.32 17.41 -5.58
N HIS A 110 9.52 18.31 -4.99
CA HIS A 110 9.35 19.66 -5.48
C HIS A 110 10.57 20.53 -5.13
N PRO A 111 11.28 21.14 -6.09
CA PRO A 111 12.57 21.80 -5.84
C PRO A 111 12.50 23.03 -4.94
N LYS A 112 11.31 23.62 -4.79
CA LYS A 112 11.12 24.84 -3.97
C LYS A 112 10.56 24.56 -2.57
N LEU A 113 10.04 23.36 -2.29
CA LEU A 113 9.53 23.03 -0.96
C LEU A 113 10.69 22.73 -0.01
N ARG A 114 10.59 23.27 1.20
CA ARG A 114 11.52 23.08 2.31
C ARG A 114 10.82 22.30 3.42
N LEU A 115 11.58 21.74 4.34
CA LEU A 115 11.02 21.00 5.48
C LEU A 115 9.97 21.81 6.26
N ALA A 116 10.17 23.12 6.42
CA ALA A 116 9.21 24.02 7.06
C ALA A 116 7.87 24.15 6.33
N ASP A 117 7.82 23.85 5.03
CA ASP A 117 6.57 23.87 4.26
C ASP A 117 5.73 22.62 4.51
N TYR A 118 6.34 21.52 4.90
CA TYR A 118 5.66 20.28 5.28
C TYR A 118 5.21 20.25 6.75
N ALA A 119 5.67 21.20 7.57
CA ALA A 119 5.36 21.27 9.00
C ALA A 119 4.23 22.27 9.33
N LYS A 120 3.60 22.85 8.31
CA LYS A 120 2.44 23.76 8.44
C LYS A 120 1.13 23.00 8.51
#